data_13734c151222bac9d0af1ab42e8ae820
#
_entry.id   13734c151222bac9d0af1ab42e8ae820
#
_cell.length_a   1.000
_cell.length_b   1.000
_cell.length_c   1.000
_cell.angle_alpha   90.00
_cell.angle_beta   90.00
_cell.angle_gamma   90.00
#
_symmetry.space_group_name_H-M   'P 1'
#
loop_
_entity.id
_entity.type
_entity.pdbx_description
1 polymer ?
#
loop_
_entity_poly.entity_id
_entity_poly.type
_entity_poly.pdbx_seq_one_letter_code
_entity_poly.pdbx_strand_id
1 'polypeptide(L)'
;LIEQVQAHADRVNDAPLHRDFPVAIQREFTDFVMGIMDIDRGHCIVGETEHPFTINFSRDDVRITTNYHADLVASSLYSVVHEGGHALYELHVGRELSRTCLGGGVSMAIHESQSRFYENIIGRSRAFCGVIYPWLREHFAPRLDDVSQDAFYRMINKAQPSLIRTEADELTYCLHIMVRYELE
;
A
#
# COMPACT_ATOMS: atom_id res chain seq x y z
N LEU A 1 -14.00 -15.43 14.62
CA LEU A 1 -13.47 -15.38 13.26
C LEU A 1 -11.94 -15.51 13.27
N ILE A 2 -11.21 -14.69 14.06
CA ILE A 2 -9.73 -14.73 14.13
C ILE A 2 -9.22 -16.11 14.50
N GLU A 3 -9.75 -16.75 15.55
CA GLU A 3 -9.38 -18.11 15.93
C GLU A 3 -9.60 -19.13 14.80
N GLN A 4 -10.69 -18.97 14.04
CA GLN A 4 -10.98 -19.82 12.88
C GLN A 4 -9.98 -19.62 11.75
N VAL A 5 -9.55 -18.38 11.51
CA VAL A 5 -8.52 -18.07 10.50
C VAL A 5 -7.17 -18.61 10.95
N GLN A 6 -6.79 -18.42 12.22
CA GLN A 6 -5.55 -18.94 12.78
C GLN A 6 -5.46 -20.48 12.73
N ALA A 7 -6.58 -21.17 12.94
CA ALA A 7 -6.63 -22.64 12.82
C ALA A 7 -6.32 -23.15 11.39
N HIS A 8 -6.21 -22.25 10.41
CA HIS A 8 -5.92 -22.55 9.01
C HIS A 8 -4.72 -21.75 8.46
N ALA A 9 -3.91 -21.14 9.33
CA ALA A 9 -2.78 -20.28 8.95
C ALA A 9 -1.72 -21.02 8.10
N ASP A 10 -1.60 -22.34 8.29
CA ASP A 10 -0.71 -23.23 7.54
C ASP A 10 -1.08 -23.37 6.05
N ARG A 11 -2.31 -23.00 5.67
CA ARG A 11 -2.77 -23.08 4.26
C ARG A 11 -2.14 -22.04 3.34
N VAL A 12 -1.54 -20.99 3.89
CA VAL A 12 -0.92 -19.92 3.13
C VAL A 12 0.54 -19.77 3.56
N ASN A 13 1.46 -20.22 2.72
CA ASN A 13 2.88 -19.99 2.88
C ASN A 13 3.27 -18.70 2.15
N ASP A 14 3.63 -17.65 2.88
CA ASP A 14 4.05 -16.34 2.37
C ASP A 14 5.58 -16.16 2.27
N ALA A 15 6.37 -17.20 2.59
CA ALA A 15 7.82 -17.16 2.49
C ALA A 15 8.35 -16.63 1.13
N PRO A 16 7.69 -16.87 -0.01
CA PRO A 16 8.13 -16.28 -1.28
C PRO A 16 8.11 -14.74 -1.31
N LEU A 17 7.30 -14.06 -0.48
CA LEU A 17 7.28 -12.60 -0.40
C LEU A 17 8.48 -12.03 0.40
N HIS A 18 9.22 -12.90 1.09
CA HIS A 18 10.38 -12.55 1.91
C HIS A 18 11.73 -12.95 1.28
N ARG A 19 11.72 -13.19 -0.05
CA ARG A 19 12.96 -13.43 -0.81
C ARG A 19 13.71 -12.10 -1.00
N ASP A 20 14.94 -12.18 -1.51
CA ASP A 20 15.71 -10.98 -1.84
C ASP A 20 15.14 -10.26 -3.07
N PHE A 21 14.47 -9.14 -2.87
CA PHE A 21 13.91 -8.27 -3.91
C PHE A 21 14.74 -6.99 -4.04
N PRO A 22 15.55 -6.83 -5.08
CA PRO A 22 16.44 -5.68 -5.21
C PRO A 22 15.70 -4.34 -5.16
N VAL A 23 16.16 -3.43 -4.30
CA VAL A 23 15.53 -2.11 -4.10
C VAL A 23 15.47 -1.30 -5.40
N ALA A 24 16.46 -1.43 -6.29
CA ALA A 24 16.42 -0.75 -7.58
C ALA A 24 15.18 -1.12 -8.41
N ILE A 25 14.84 -2.42 -8.45
CA ILE A 25 13.65 -2.91 -9.16
C ILE A 25 12.35 -2.52 -8.42
N GLN A 26 12.37 -2.47 -7.09
CA GLN A 26 11.22 -1.97 -6.32
C GLN A 26 10.91 -0.50 -6.63
N ARG A 27 11.93 0.33 -6.91
CA ARG A 27 11.71 1.73 -7.34
C ARG A 27 11.06 1.81 -8.73
N GLU A 28 11.49 0.97 -9.67
CA GLU A 28 10.84 0.87 -10.98
C GLU A 28 9.39 0.39 -10.84
N PHE A 29 9.15 -0.55 -9.92
CA PHE A 29 7.80 -1.02 -9.60
C PHE A 29 6.93 0.10 -8.98
N THR A 30 7.50 0.95 -8.14
CA THR A 30 6.80 2.13 -7.62
C THR A 30 6.32 3.04 -8.75
N ASP A 31 7.17 3.36 -9.73
CA ASP A 31 6.78 4.17 -10.87
C ASP A 31 5.70 3.50 -11.73
N PHE A 32 5.78 2.18 -11.90
CA PHE A 32 4.74 1.40 -12.58
C PHE A 32 3.39 1.46 -11.85
N VAL A 33 3.38 1.28 -10.52
CA VAL A 33 2.16 1.36 -9.70
C VAL A 33 1.56 2.76 -9.74
N MET A 34 2.37 3.81 -9.62
CA MET A 34 1.90 5.18 -9.74
C MET A 34 1.27 5.46 -11.11
N GLY A 35 1.84 4.89 -12.17
CA GLY A 35 1.26 4.95 -13.52
C GLY A 35 -0.12 4.28 -13.61
N ILE A 36 -0.30 3.12 -12.96
CA ILE A 36 -1.61 2.44 -12.89
C ILE A 36 -2.63 3.29 -12.11
N MET A 37 -2.19 3.98 -11.07
CA MET A 37 -3.03 4.85 -10.25
C MET A 37 -3.32 6.21 -10.92
N ASP A 38 -2.79 6.46 -12.11
CA ASP A 38 -2.89 7.75 -12.84
C ASP A 38 -2.36 8.95 -12.03
N ILE A 39 -1.28 8.73 -11.27
CA ILE A 39 -0.61 9.77 -10.50
C ILE A 39 0.49 10.41 -11.34
N ASP A 40 0.29 11.66 -11.71
CA ASP A 40 1.26 12.44 -12.48
C ASP A 40 2.51 12.77 -11.67
N ARG A 41 3.65 12.23 -12.12
CA ARG A 41 4.98 12.48 -11.52
C ARG A 41 5.44 13.94 -11.62
N GLY A 42 4.82 14.72 -12.48
CA GLY A 42 5.05 16.17 -12.55
C GLY A 42 4.47 16.93 -11.34
N HIS A 43 3.48 16.35 -10.67
CA HIS A 43 2.77 16.95 -9.53
C HIS A 43 2.91 16.14 -8.24
N CYS A 44 3.45 14.91 -8.31
CA CYS A 44 3.66 14.05 -7.16
C CYS A 44 5.08 13.47 -7.14
N ILE A 45 5.84 13.78 -6.10
CA ILE A 45 7.20 13.27 -5.88
C ILE A 45 7.15 12.09 -4.91
N VAL A 46 7.97 11.08 -5.16
CA VAL A 46 8.20 9.96 -4.21
C VAL A 46 9.55 10.13 -3.56
N GLY A 47 9.56 10.15 -2.23
CA GLY A 47 10.76 10.08 -1.39
C GLY A 47 10.87 8.74 -0.67
N GLU A 48 11.94 8.57 0.07
CA GLU A 48 12.19 7.38 0.91
C GLU A 48 12.33 7.80 2.37
N THR A 49 11.58 7.14 3.26
CA THR A 49 11.60 7.39 4.71
C THR A 49 11.36 6.10 5.46
N GLU A 50 11.81 6.03 6.69
CA GLU A 50 11.56 4.89 7.57
C GLU A 50 10.05 4.69 7.81
N HIS A 51 9.29 5.78 7.89
CA HIS A 51 7.85 5.78 8.10
C HIS A 51 7.16 6.48 6.94
N PRO A 52 6.49 5.77 6.03
CA PRO A 52 5.77 6.37 4.91
C PRO A 52 4.75 7.42 5.35
N PHE A 53 4.62 8.48 4.58
CA PHE A 53 3.64 9.54 4.81
C PHE A 53 3.38 10.34 3.53
N THR A 54 2.28 11.07 3.52
CA THR A 54 1.91 12.03 2.48
C THR A 54 1.85 13.45 3.05
N ILE A 55 2.41 14.40 2.34
CA ILE A 55 2.18 15.83 2.56
C ILE A 55 1.86 16.51 1.24
N ASN A 56 1.17 17.66 1.32
CA ASN A 56 0.89 18.50 0.17
C ASN A 56 1.16 19.97 0.50
N PHE A 57 1.60 20.72 -0.50
CA PHE A 57 1.72 22.18 -0.45
C PHE A 57 0.64 22.85 -1.30
N SER A 58 0.16 22.14 -2.30
CA SER A 58 -0.97 22.48 -3.14
C SER A 58 -1.44 21.25 -3.89
N ARG A 59 -2.55 21.35 -4.61
CA ARG A 59 -2.98 20.31 -5.55
C ARG A 59 -1.96 20.00 -6.67
N ASP A 60 -1.01 20.88 -6.91
CA ASP A 60 0.02 20.72 -7.94
C ASP A 60 1.40 20.38 -7.34
N ASP A 61 1.51 20.19 -6.02
CA ASP A 61 2.72 19.76 -5.30
C ASP A 61 2.32 18.85 -4.14
N VAL A 62 2.25 17.55 -4.42
CA VAL A 62 2.00 16.50 -3.45
C VAL A 62 3.26 15.64 -3.33
N ARG A 63 3.58 15.19 -2.12
CA ARG A 63 4.78 14.39 -1.86
C ARG A 63 4.42 13.20 -1.01
N ILE A 64 4.71 12.02 -1.53
CA ILE A 64 4.55 10.75 -0.81
C ILE A 64 5.92 10.17 -0.49
N THR A 65 5.98 9.35 0.53
CA THR A 65 7.18 8.59 0.85
C THR A 65 6.86 7.10 0.95
N THR A 66 7.86 6.28 0.72
CA THR A 66 7.78 4.83 0.91
C THR A 66 9.03 4.32 1.61
N ASN A 67 9.03 3.06 2.02
CA ASN A 67 10.19 2.38 2.55
C ASN A 67 10.46 1.10 1.76
N TYR A 68 11.73 0.90 1.37
CA TYR A 68 12.12 -0.27 0.59
C TYR A 68 12.89 -1.25 1.46
N HIS A 69 12.38 -2.46 1.57
CA HIS A 69 13.02 -3.59 2.23
C HIS A 69 13.34 -4.69 1.21
N ALA A 70 14.59 -5.12 1.14
CA ALA A 70 14.99 -6.15 0.19
C ALA A 70 14.29 -7.49 0.44
N ASP A 71 13.88 -7.75 1.66
CA ASP A 71 13.23 -8.99 2.12
C ASP A 71 11.71 -8.85 2.32
N LEU A 72 11.10 -7.73 1.91
CA LEU A 72 9.66 -7.50 2.10
C LEU A 72 9.08 -6.58 1.00
N VAL A 73 8.97 -7.10 -0.23
CA VAL A 73 8.45 -6.34 -1.38
C VAL A 73 7.01 -5.81 -1.16
N ALA A 74 6.21 -6.51 -0.37
CA ALA A 74 4.84 -6.11 -0.06
C ALA A 74 4.77 -4.78 0.73
N SER A 75 5.79 -4.47 1.55
CA SER A 75 5.83 -3.22 2.32
C SER A 75 5.86 -2.00 1.41
N SER A 76 6.81 -1.93 0.48
CA SER A 76 6.90 -0.81 -0.46
C SER A 76 5.69 -0.72 -1.39
N LEU A 77 5.16 -1.86 -1.87
CA LEU A 77 3.96 -1.89 -2.70
C LEU A 77 2.77 -1.24 -1.99
N TYR A 78 2.45 -1.73 -0.78
CA TYR A 78 1.25 -1.25 -0.10
C TYR A 78 1.41 0.14 0.49
N SER A 79 2.60 0.55 0.89
CA SER A 79 2.83 1.95 1.27
C SER A 79 2.64 2.90 0.08
N VAL A 80 3.10 2.54 -1.12
CA VAL A 80 2.88 3.37 -2.33
C VAL A 80 1.40 3.44 -2.71
N VAL A 81 0.67 2.33 -2.63
CA VAL A 81 -0.77 2.33 -2.91
C VAL A 81 -1.55 3.15 -1.88
N HIS A 82 -1.20 3.02 -0.59
CA HIS A 82 -1.80 3.77 0.51
C HIS A 82 -1.54 5.27 0.38
N GLU A 83 -0.27 5.66 0.31
CA GLU A 83 0.12 7.07 0.18
C GLU A 83 -0.34 7.67 -1.16
N GLY A 84 -0.37 6.85 -2.21
CA GLY A 84 -0.97 7.20 -3.50
C GLY A 84 -2.46 7.50 -3.40
N GLY A 85 -3.20 6.78 -2.55
CA GLY A 85 -4.60 7.07 -2.23
C GLY A 85 -4.78 8.45 -1.59
N HIS A 86 -3.93 8.81 -0.63
CA HIS A 86 -3.86 10.15 -0.05
C HIS A 86 -3.50 11.20 -1.11
N ALA A 87 -2.51 10.90 -1.95
CA ALA A 87 -2.06 11.81 -3.00
C ALA A 87 -3.18 12.10 -4.01
N LEU A 88 -3.90 11.09 -4.47
CA LEU A 88 -5.04 11.26 -5.38
C LEU A 88 -6.12 12.18 -4.80
N TYR A 89 -6.36 12.10 -3.51
CA TYR A 89 -7.32 12.99 -2.85
C TYR A 89 -6.88 14.46 -2.95
N GLU A 90 -5.62 14.75 -2.64
CA GLU A 90 -5.09 16.11 -2.68
C GLU A 90 -4.91 16.65 -4.12
N LEU A 91 -4.44 15.82 -5.06
CA LEU A 91 -4.28 16.18 -6.47
C LEU A 91 -5.62 16.55 -7.14
N HIS A 92 -6.74 15.98 -6.65
CA HIS A 92 -8.08 16.19 -7.23
C HIS A 92 -8.90 17.25 -6.50
N VAL A 93 -8.34 18.00 -5.56
CA VAL A 93 -8.98 19.19 -5.00
C VAL A 93 -9.37 20.16 -6.13
N GLY A 94 -10.60 20.70 -6.10
CA GLY A 94 -11.09 21.62 -7.11
C GLY A 94 -10.17 22.84 -7.26
N ARG A 95 -9.91 23.27 -8.49
CA ARG A 95 -9.00 24.42 -8.74
C ARG A 95 -9.51 25.71 -8.11
N GLU A 96 -10.83 25.87 -8.04
CA GLU A 96 -11.51 26.99 -7.42
C GLU A 96 -11.32 27.05 -5.90
N LEU A 97 -11.00 25.90 -5.28
CA LEU A 97 -10.74 25.80 -3.84
C LEU A 97 -9.25 26.00 -3.49
N SER A 98 -8.38 25.95 -4.50
CA SER A 98 -6.93 26.14 -4.28
C SER A 98 -6.66 27.48 -3.60
N ARG A 99 -5.75 27.47 -2.62
CA ARG A 99 -5.39 28.67 -1.82
C ARG A 99 -6.51 29.23 -0.94
N THR A 100 -7.56 28.43 -0.70
CA THR A 100 -8.58 28.74 0.31
C THR A 100 -8.46 27.77 1.49
N CYS A 101 -9.15 28.03 2.59
CA CYS A 101 -9.22 27.09 3.72
C CYS A 101 -9.97 25.79 3.41
N LEU A 102 -10.59 25.69 2.22
CA LEU A 102 -11.27 24.49 1.73
C LEU A 102 -10.40 23.72 0.73
N GLY A 103 -9.17 24.17 0.45
CA GLY A 103 -8.27 23.62 -0.56
C GLY A 103 -7.44 22.41 -0.09
N GLY A 104 -8.02 21.54 0.72
CA GLY A 104 -7.38 20.32 1.22
C GLY A 104 -8.39 19.29 1.67
N GLY A 105 -7.90 18.17 2.21
CA GLY A 105 -8.75 17.11 2.73
C GLY A 105 -9.68 17.60 3.84
N VAL A 106 -10.94 17.18 3.78
CA VAL A 106 -12.00 17.67 4.69
C VAL A 106 -11.79 17.21 6.13
N SER A 107 -11.18 16.05 6.35
CA SER A 107 -10.81 15.51 7.67
C SER A 107 -9.81 14.37 7.54
N MET A 108 -9.10 14.06 8.62
CA MET A 108 -8.20 12.92 8.69
C MET A 108 -8.94 11.59 8.44
N ALA A 109 -10.17 11.45 8.93
CA ALA A 109 -10.98 10.25 8.75
C ALA A 109 -11.32 10.00 7.27
N ILE A 110 -11.72 11.03 6.52
CA ILE A 110 -12.02 10.90 5.10
C ILE A 110 -10.74 10.70 4.29
N HIS A 111 -9.64 11.33 4.69
CA HIS A 111 -8.34 11.16 4.06
C HIS A 111 -7.85 9.71 4.19
N GLU A 112 -7.93 9.14 5.40
CA GLU A 112 -7.59 7.73 5.66
C GLU A 112 -8.58 6.76 5.00
N SER A 113 -9.85 7.11 4.91
CA SER A 113 -10.83 6.31 4.16
C SER A 113 -10.44 6.18 2.68
N GLN A 114 -9.90 7.24 2.08
CA GLN A 114 -9.45 7.24 0.70
C GLN A 114 -8.21 6.34 0.52
N SER A 115 -7.19 6.46 1.39
CA SER A 115 -6.00 5.62 1.33
C SER A 115 -6.34 4.14 1.54
N ARG A 116 -7.19 3.84 2.51
CA ARG A 116 -7.66 2.47 2.78
C ARG A 116 -8.51 1.89 1.66
N PHE A 117 -9.30 2.71 0.98
CA PHE A 117 -10.03 2.27 -0.21
C PHE A 117 -9.07 1.77 -1.30
N TYR A 118 -8.00 2.54 -1.57
CA TYR A 118 -7.01 2.13 -2.55
C TYR A 118 -6.18 0.94 -2.08
N GLU A 119 -5.70 0.93 -0.84
CA GLU A 119 -4.88 -0.15 -0.31
C GLU A 119 -5.66 -1.46 -0.19
N ASN A 120 -6.79 -1.45 0.53
CA ASN A 120 -7.47 -2.67 0.95
C ASN A 120 -8.50 -3.15 -0.08
N ILE A 121 -9.31 -2.24 -0.63
CA ILE A 121 -10.38 -2.65 -1.54
C ILE A 121 -9.86 -2.86 -2.96
N ILE A 122 -9.04 -1.93 -3.46
CA ILE A 122 -8.45 -2.04 -4.79
C ILE A 122 -7.16 -2.87 -4.76
N GLY A 123 -6.16 -2.44 -4.00
CA GLY A 123 -4.79 -2.97 -4.02
C GLY A 123 -4.69 -4.43 -3.62
N ARG A 124 -5.57 -4.92 -2.75
CA ARG A 124 -5.62 -6.33 -2.34
C ARG A 124 -6.62 -7.16 -3.14
N SER A 125 -7.25 -6.59 -4.17
CA SER A 125 -8.21 -7.30 -5.02
C SER A 125 -7.52 -8.26 -6.00
N ARG A 126 -8.26 -9.30 -6.44
CA ARG A 126 -7.78 -10.21 -7.51
C ARG A 126 -7.55 -9.47 -8.82
N ALA A 127 -8.35 -8.44 -9.11
CA ALA A 127 -8.23 -7.66 -10.33
C ALA A 127 -6.91 -6.89 -10.34
N PHE A 128 -6.59 -6.16 -9.28
CA PHE A 128 -5.34 -5.43 -9.16
C PHE A 128 -4.11 -6.38 -9.15
N CYS A 129 -4.20 -7.49 -8.42
CA CYS A 129 -3.20 -8.53 -8.45
C CYS A 129 -2.94 -9.04 -9.88
N GLY A 130 -3.99 -9.20 -10.69
CA GLY A 130 -3.88 -9.58 -12.10
C GLY A 130 -3.13 -8.57 -12.97
N VAL A 131 -3.18 -7.30 -12.62
CA VAL A 131 -2.45 -6.23 -13.32
C VAL A 131 -0.98 -6.17 -12.92
N ILE A 132 -0.69 -6.25 -11.61
CA ILE A 132 0.68 -6.05 -11.11
C ILE A 132 1.53 -7.33 -11.17
N TYR A 133 0.94 -8.51 -11.02
CA TYR A 133 1.68 -9.76 -10.89
C TYR A 133 2.51 -10.12 -12.13
N PRO A 134 2.04 -9.94 -13.38
CA PRO A 134 2.87 -10.19 -14.56
C PRO A 134 4.16 -9.36 -14.55
N TRP A 135 4.06 -8.08 -14.20
CA TRP A 135 5.22 -7.20 -14.07
C TRP A 135 6.18 -7.68 -12.98
N LEU A 136 5.65 -7.99 -11.79
CA LEU A 136 6.46 -8.50 -10.66
C LEU A 136 7.21 -9.77 -11.03
N ARG A 137 6.54 -10.73 -11.67
CA ARG A 137 7.13 -11.99 -12.07
C ARG A 137 8.25 -11.80 -13.07
N GLU A 138 8.06 -10.93 -14.07
CA GLU A 138 9.04 -10.66 -15.12
C GLU A 138 10.29 -9.98 -14.55
N HIS A 139 10.13 -8.92 -13.78
CA HIS A 139 11.25 -8.08 -13.33
C HIS A 139 11.98 -8.64 -12.11
N PHE A 140 11.29 -9.43 -11.28
CA PHE A 140 11.91 -10.11 -10.14
C PHE A 140 12.28 -11.57 -10.44
N ALA A 141 12.34 -12.01 -11.70
CA ALA A 141 12.80 -13.35 -12.03
C ALA A 141 14.22 -13.63 -11.49
N PRO A 142 14.52 -14.84 -11.01
CA PRO A 142 13.65 -16.02 -10.93
C PRO A 142 12.84 -16.11 -9.61
N ARG A 143 12.77 -15.05 -8.80
CA ARG A 143 12.26 -15.05 -7.42
C ARG A 143 10.80 -15.45 -7.29
N LEU A 144 9.98 -15.22 -8.32
CA LEU A 144 8.56 -15.53 -8.33
C LEU A 144 8.18 -16.56 -9.40
N ASP A 145 9.13 -17.25 -10.01
CA ASP A 145 8.86 -18.21 -11.10
C ASP A 145 8.05 -19.42 -10.63
N ASP A 146 8.25 -19.85 -9.39
CA ASP A 146 7.54 -20.95 -8.72
C ASP A 146 6.22 -20.52 -8.06
N VAL A 147 5.87 -19.25 -8.12
CA VAL A 147 4.65 -18.69 -7.52
C VAL A 147 3.61 -18.50 -8.61
N SER A 148 2.39 -18.96 -8.41
CA SER A 148 1.26 -18.62 -9.28
C SER A 148 0.62 -17.31 -8.86
N GLN A 149 -0.10 -16.64 -9.76
CA GLN A 149 -0.85 -15.43 -9.45
C GLN A 149 -1.87 -15.66 -8.32
N ASP A 150 -2.53 -16.81 -8.29
CA ASP A 150 -3.47 -17.16 -7.20
C ASP A 150 -2.74 -17.35 -5.86
N ALA A 151 -1.57 -17.98 -5.88
CA ALA A 151 -0.74 -18.10 -4.69
C ALA A 151 -0.28 -16.72 -4.20
N PHE A 152 0.20 -15.85 -5.09
CA PHE A 152 0.56 -14.47 -4.76
C PHE A 152 -0.62 -13.71 -4.14
N TYR A 153 -1.81 -13.78 -4.76
CA TYR A 153 -3.03 -13.17 -4.21
C TYR A 153 -3.35 -13.66 -2.80
N ARG A 154 -3.18 -14.97 -2.53
CA ARG A 154 -3.42 -15.52 -1.17
C ARG A 154 -2.37 -15.04 -0.18
N MET A 155 -1.10 -14.94 -0.58
CA MET A 155 -0.01 -14.48 0.27
C MET A 155 -0.23 -13.04 0.73
N ILE A 156 -0.56 -12.12 -0.19
CA ILE A 156 -0.79 -10.70 0.13
C ILE A 156 -2.06 -10.46 0.95
N ASN A 157 -2.97 -11.44 1.02
CA ASN A 157 -4.19 -11.42 1.82
C ASN A 157 -4.14 -12.38 3.01
N LYS A 158 -2.95 -12.85 3.38
CA LYS A 158 -2.79 -13.69 4.57
C LYS A 158 -3.14 -12.89 5.81
N ALA A 159 -4.05 -13.43 6.62
CA ALA A 159 -4.46 -12.83 7.89
C ALA A 159 -3.79 -13.55 9.05
N GLN A 160 -3.07 -12.80 9.87
CA GLN A 160 -2.42 -13.30 11.07
C GLN A 160 -2.20 -12.16 12.08
N PRO A 161 -2.37 -12.37 13.39
CA PRO A 161 -2.02 -11.38 14.39
C PRO A 161 -0.54 -10.99 14.31
N SER A 162 -0.27 -9.69 14.41
CA SER A 162 1.08 -9.14 14.45
C SER A 162 1.16 -8.05 15.52
N LEU A 163 2.37 -7.65 15.89
CA LEU A 163 2.61 -6.57 16.84
C LEU A 163 2.74 -5.20 16.16
N ILE A 164 2.87 -5.17 14.84
CA ILE A 164 3.12 -3.95 14.08
C ILE A 164 1.84 -3.52 13.36
N ARG A 165 1.24 -2.42 13.80
CA ARG A 165 -0.02 -1.91 13.26
C ARG A 165 0.04 -1.61 11.75
N THR A 166 1.11 -0.99 11.29
CA THR A 166 1.27 -0.59 9.88
C THR A 166 1.39 -1.77 8.92
N GLU A 167 1.73 -2.95 9.43
CA GLU A 167 1.85 -4.21 8.67
C GLU A 167 0.67 -5.16 8.93
N ALA A 168 -0.29 -4.74 9.76
CA ALA A 168 -1.43 -5.57 10.12
C ALA A 168 -2.35 -5.80 8.91
N ASP A 169 -2.85 -7.03 8.80
CA ASP A 169 -3.81 -7.40 7.77
C ASP A 169 -5.20 -6.77 8.03
N GLU A 170 -6.05 -6.82 7.01
CA GLU A 170 -7.40 -6.25 7.03
C GLU A 170 -8.26 -6.74 8.20
N LEU A 171 -8.11 -8.01 8.60
CA LEU A 171 -8.91 -8.60 9.67
C LEU A 171 -8.48 -8.10 11.06
N THR A 172 -7.17 -7.87 11.26
CA THR A 172 -6.61 -7.57 12.59
C THR A 172 -6.29 -6.09 12.80
N TYR A 173 -6.22 -5.28 11.74
CA TYR A 173 -5.88 -3.86 11.82
C TYR A 173 -6.74 -3.08 12.82
N CYS A 174 -8.06 -3.27 12.79
CA CYS A 174 -8.97 -2.55 13.68
C CYS A 174 -8.73 -2.86 15.16
N LEU A 175 -8.19 -4.04 15.49
CA LEU A 175 -7.85 -4.40 16.87
C LEU A 175 -6.71 -3.53 17.42
N HIS A 176 -5.73 -3.20 16.60
CA HIS A 176 -4.67 -2.25 16.99
C HIS A 176 -5.22 -0.88 17.33
N ILE A 177 -6.23 -0.39 16.58
CA ILE A 177 -6.90 0.87 16.87
C ILE A 177 -7.66 0.79 18.19
N MET A 178 -8.41 -0.30 18.42
CA MET A 178 -9.19 -0.50 19.64
C MET A 178 -8.28 -0.55 20.89
N VAL A 179 -7.18 -1.30 20.83
CA VAL A 179 -6.20 -1.39 21.92
C VAL A 179 -5.63 -0.01 22.27
N ARG A 180 -5.26 0.79 21.26
CA ARG A 180 -4.77 2.14 21.50
C ARG A 180 -5.84 3.04 22.13
N TYR A 181 -7.06 2.99 21.60
CA TYR A 181 -8.16 3.79 22.14
C TYR A 181 -8.48 3.49 23.62
N GLU A 182 -8.33 2.23 24.04
CA GLU A 182 -8.57 1.83 25.44
C GLU A 182 -7.40 2.19 26.38
N LEU A 183 -6.18 2.32 25.84
CA LEU A 183 -4.98 2.58 26.66
C LEU A 183 -4.58 4.07 26.72
N GLU A 184 -4.92 4.86 25.72
CA GLU A 184 -4.63 6.30 25.60
C GLU A 184 -5.81 7.16 26.10
#